data_adda49d75b1bb881a8d6d52efa4a8d56
#
_entry.id   adda49d75b1bb881a8d6d52efa4a8d56
#
_cell.length_a   1.000
_cell.length_b   1.000
_cell.length_c   1.000
_cell.angle_alpha   90.00
_cell.angle_beta   90.00
_cell.angle_gamma   90.00
#
_symmetry.space_group_name_H-M   'P 1'
#
loop_
_entity.id
_entity.type
_entity.pdbx_description
1 polymer ?
#
loop_
_entity_poly.entity_id
_entity_poly.type
_entity_poly.pdbx_seq_one_letter_code
_entity_poly.pdbx_strand_id
1 'polypeptide(L)'
;MRRLLLCLFIMGCFLIGGPEIATAEKWAVAAESANQRIEVDEDSIVLVLGNSRAVCQAKFISKGMAAVSKVYVDFPSKSFACVDIMMIDAAGNQVAASQGDPEKFEPIQANTLGESLYYFLQAYRDVTTLPNPKRL
;
A
#
# COMPACT_ATOMS: atom_id res chain seq x y z
N MET A 1 2.20 35.23 -13.36
CA MET A 1 2.68 35.52 -12.52
C MET A 1 2.21 35.28 -11.22
N ARG A 2 1.18 35.75 -10.78
CA ARG A 2 0.82 35.45 -9.56
C ARG A 2 0.56 34.06 -9.44
N ARG A 3 0.04 33.42 -10.41
CA ARG A 3 -0.19 32.09 -10.25
C ARG A 3 1.06 31.36 -10.30
N LEU A 4 1.98 31.79 -11.01
CA LEU A 4 3.22 31.14 -11.03
C LEU A 4 3.79 31.31 -9.67
N LEU A 5 3.63 32.46 -9.15
CA LEU A 5 4.10 32.72 -7.88
C LEU A 5 3.40 31.85 -6.95
N LEU A 6 2.19 31.67 -7.16
CA LEU A 6 1.43 30.82 -6.31
C LEU A 6 1.93 29.44 -6.47
N CYS A 7 2.24 29.05 -7.64
CA CYS A 7 2.72 27.73 -7.84
C CYS A 7 4.03 27.59 -7.18
N LEU A 8 4.85 28.58 -7.31
CA LEU A 8 6.07 28.54 -6.67
C LEU A 8 5.89 28.51 -5.23
N PHE A 9 5.03 29.33 -4.76
CA PHE A 9 4.75 29.38 -3.39
C PHE A 9 4.23 28.07 -2.94
N ILE A 10 3.39 27.52 -3.67
CA ILE A 10 2.83 26.28 -3.32
C ILE A 10 3.88 25.26 -3.39
N MET A 11 4.74 25.36 -4.34
CA MET A 11 5.75 24.42 -4.42
C MET A 11 6.66 24.68 -3.29
N GLY A 12 6.88 25.89 -3.00
CA GLY A 12 7.68 26.20 -1.89
C GLY A 12 7.07 25.65 -0.64
N CYS A 13 5.83 25.82 -0.53
CA CYS A 13 5.15 25.35 0.63
C CYS A 13 5.19 23.87 0.63
N PHE A 14 5.11 23.31 -0.50
CA PHE A 14 5.12 21.91 -0.59
C PHE A 14 6.47 21.52 -0.15
N LEU A 15 7.44 22.16 -0.65
CA LEU A 15 8.75 21.85 -0.28
C LEU A 15 8.85 21.90 1.19
N ILE A 16 8.06 22.68 1.78
CA ILE A 16 8.13 22.77 3.19
C ILE A 16 7.41 21.67 3.84
N GLY A 17 6.24 21.53 3.54
CA GLY A 17 5.46 20.63 4.31
C GLY A 17 5.06 19.36 3.65
N GLY A 18 4.72 19.45 2.42
CA GLY A 18 4.15 18.30 1.82
C GLY A 18 5.09 17.37 1.13
N PRO A 19 6.03 17.91 0.50
CA PRO A 19 6.82 17.13 -0.38
C PRO A 19 7.46 15.94 0.17
N GLU A 20 7.95 16.09 1.29
CA GLU A 20 8.64 15.02 1.85
C GLU A 20 7.73 13.86 1.91
N ILE A 21 6.52 14.11 2.11
CA ILE A 21 5.62 13.04 2.22
C ILE A 21 5.43 12.38 0.91
N ALA A 22 5.25 13.17 -0.10
CA ALA A 22 4.97 12.61 -1.38
C ALA A 22 6.14 11.79 -1.86
N THR A 23 7.32 12.17 -1.49
CA THR A 23 8.45 11.47 -2.01
C THR A 23 8.81 10.26 -1.20
N ALA A 24 8.12 10.05 -0.12
CA ALA A 24 8.45 8.93 0.72
C ALA A 24 7.92 7.62 0.22
N GLU A 25 6.99 7.67 -0.69
CA GLU A 25 6.39 6.44 -1.16
C GLU A 25 7.34 5.63 -1.99
N LYS A 26 7.36 4.35 -1.73
CA LYS A 26 8.25 3.47 -2.43
C LYS A 26 7.46 2.26 -2.88
N TRP A 27 6.81 2.38 -4.00
CA TRP A 27 5.92 1.36 -4.50
C TRP A 27 6.69 0.21 -5.13
N ALA A 28 6.40 -1.00 -4.68
CA ALA A 28 6.97 -2.21 -5.23
C ALA A 28 5.85 -3.10 -5.73
N VAL A 29 6.07 -3.82 -6.81
CA VAL A 29 5.05 -4.71 -7.34
C VAL A 29 5.01 -5.97 -6.49
N ALA A 30 3.89 -6.20 -5.85
CA ALA A 30 3.70 -7.37 -5.02
C ALA A 30 3.04 -8.52 -5.80
N ALA A 31 2.25 -8.20 -6.80
CA ALA A 31 1.56 -9.20 -7.60
C ALA A 31 1.19 -8.59 -8.94
N GLU A 32 1.21 -9.40 -9.97
CA GLU A 32 0.90 -8.89 -11.30
C GLU A 32 0.33 -10.00 -12.19
N SER A 33 -0.67 -9.65 -12.97
CA SER A 33 -1.20 -10.54 -13.98
C SER A 33 -1.32 -9.73 -15.25
N ALA A 34 -1.92 -10.30 -16.31
CA ALA A 34 -2.03 -9.60 -17.58
C ALA A 34 -2.84 -8.31 -17.46
N ASN A 35 -3.85 -8.29 -16.60
CA ASN A 35 -4.76 -7.15 -16.52
C ASN A 35 -4.75 -6.42 -15.18
N GLN A 36 -4.04 -6.92 -14.21
CA GLN A 36 -4.11 -6.36 -12.87
C GLN A 36 -2.74 -6.35 -12.22
N ARG A 37 -2.55 -5.43 -11.31
CA ARG A 37 -1.30 -5.32 -10.58
C ARG A 37 -1.58 -4.82 -9.17
N ILE A 38 -0.86 -5.35 -8.21
CA ILE A 38 -0.91 -4.86 -6.85
C ILE A 38 0.47 -4.33 -6.51
N GLU A 39 0.53 -3.09 -6.07
CA GLU A 39 1.77 -2.48 -5.62
C GLU A 39 1.64 -2.18 -4.13
N VAL A 40 2.73 -2.28 -3.42
CA VAL A 40 2.77 -2.02 -1.99
C VAL A 40 3.81 -0.93 -1.74
N ASP A 41 3.44 0.03 -0.90
CA ASP A 41 4.41 1.04 -0.47
C ASP A 41 5.25 0.40 0.61
N GLU A 42 6.46 0.04 0.27
CA GLU A 42 7.34 -0.68 1.20
C GLU A 42 7.62 0.09 2.47
N ASP A 43 7.66 1.41 2.36
CA ASP A 43 7.93 2.22 3.55
C ASP A 43 6.75 2.28 4.50
N SER A 44 5.58 1.83 4.05
CA SER A 44 4.39 1.86 4.89
C SER A 44 4.17 0.55 5.64
N ILE A 45 4.96 -0.48 5.37
CA ILE A 45 4.71 -1.78 5.98
C ILE A 45 5.07 -1.76 7.45
N VAL A 46 4.11 -2.11 8.28
CA VAL A 46 4.31 -2.19 9.72
C VAL A 46 3.84 -3.55 10.20
N LEU A 47 4.67 -4.22 10.96
CA LEU A 47 4.29 -5.51 11.55
C LEU A 47 3.77 -5.25 12.95
N VAL A 48 2.65 -5.86 13.27
CA VAL A 48 1.99 -5.65 14.57
C VAL A 48 1.60 -6.97 15.19
N LEU A 49 1.18 -6.92 16.42
CA LEU A 49 0.72 -8.09 17.17
C LEU A 49 1.74 -9.22 17.15
N GLY A 50 2.97 -8.90 17.50
CA GLY A 50 4.02 -9.92 17.55
C GLY A 50 4.35 -10.48 16.19
N ASN A 51 4.28 -9.63 15.17
CA ASN A 51 4.56 -9.99 13.78
C ASN A 51 3.54 -10.97 13.19
N SER A 52 2.39 -11.11 13.81
CA SER A 52 1.35 -11.97 13.27
C SER A 52 0.49 -11.24 12.24
N ARG A 53 0.61 -9.92 12.16
CA ARG A 53 -0.13 -9.13 11.19
C ARG A 53 0.76 -8.09 10.53
N ALA A 54 0.41 -7.73 9.32
CA ALA A 54 1.07 -6.65 8.62
C ALA A 54 0.03 -5.61 8.24
N VAL A 55 0.41 -4.34 8.27
CA VAL A 55 -0.44 -3.24 7.83
C VAL A 55 0.37 -2.48 6.81
N CYS A 56 -0.22 -2.15 5.67
CA CYS A 56 0.50 -1.41 4.65
C CYS A 56 -0.45 -0.64 3.75
N GLN A 57 0.11 0.24 2.95
CA GLN A 57 -0.64 0.91 1.90
C GLN A 57 -0.45 0.09 0.63
N ALA A 58 -1.52 -0.23 -0.03
CA ALA A 58 -1.46 -1.00 -1.27
C ALA A 58 -2.25 -0.30 -2.36
N LYS A 59 -1.86 -0.53 -3.58
CA LYS A 59 -2.50 0.06 -4.74
C LYS A 59 -2.90 -1.08 -5.66
N PHE A 60 -4.17 -1.15 -5.96
CA PHE A 60 -4.73 -2.19 -6.82
C PHE A 60 -5.06 -1.54 -8.16
N ILE A 61 -4.36 -1.94 -9.21
CA ILE A 61 -4.47 -1.32 -10.51
C ILE A 61 -5.13 -2.27 -11.50
N SER A 62 -6.16 -1.79 -12.19
CA SER A 62 -6.85 -2.59 -13.17
C SER A 62 -7.50 -1.68 -14.19
N LYS A 63 -7.21 -1.92 -15.48
CA LYS A 63 -7.88 -1.18 -16.56
C LYS A 63 -7.93 0.32 -16.37
N GLY A 64 -6.79 0.90 -16.06
CA GLY A 64 -6.73 2.34 -15.95
C GLY A 64 -7.27 2.93 -14.66
N MET A 65 -7.83 2.09 -13.80
CA MET A 65 -8.30 2.54 -12.50
C MET A 65 -7.35 2.04 -11.44
N ALA A 66 -7.26 2.77 -10.36
CA ALA A 66 -6.46 2.34 -9.23
C ALA A 66 -7.26 2.51 -7.94
N ALA A 67 -7.09 1.60 -7.01
CA ALA A 67 -7.67 1.75 -5.69
C ALA A 67 -6.52 1.72 -4.71
N VAL A 68 -6.39 2.78 -3.93
CA VAL A 68 -5.35 2.85 -2.90
C VAL A 68 -6.04 2.57 -1.57
N SER A 69 -5.49 1.67 -0.80
CA SER A 69 -6.15 1.26 0.43
C SER A 69 -5.12 0.91 1.48
N LYS A 70 -5.51 1.04 2.73
CA LYS A 70 -4.72 0.53 3.83
C LYS A 70 -5.17 -0.91 4.00
N VAL A 71 -4.24 -1.82 3.98
CA VAL A 71 -4.53 -3.25 4.02
C VAL A 71 -3.97 -3.86 5.29
N TYR A 72 -4.80 -4.66 5.96
CA TYR A 72 -4.38 -5.43 7.11
C TYR A 72 -4.34 -6.89 6.67
N VAL A 73 -3.24 -7.58 6.93
CA VAL A 73 -3.13 -8.98 6.61
C VAL A 73 -2.86 -9.76 7.89
N ASP A 74 -3.65 -10.78 8.15
CA ASP A 74 -3.45 -11.65 9.31
C ASP A 74 -2.82 -12.93 8.82
N PHE A 75 -1.58 -13.18 9.24
CA PHE A 75 -0.87 -14.34 8.72
C PHE A 75 -1.42 -15.68 9.21
N PRO A 76 -1.73 -15.83 10.49
CA PRO A 76 -2.24 -17.12 10.94
C PRO A 76 -3.54 -17.56 10.26
N SER A 77 -4.45 -16.63 10.05
CA SER A 77 -5.73 -16.99 9.44
C SER A 77 -5.73 -16.84 7.92
N LYS A 78 -4.65 -16.29 7.36
CA LYS A 78 -4.53 -16.04 5.93
C LYS A 78 -5.75 -15.27 5.45
N SER A 79 -5.97 -14.12 6.05
CA SER A 79 -7.11 -13.27 5.73
C SER A 79 -6.66 -11.82 5.67
N PHE A 80 -7.49 -10.96 5.11
CA PHE A 80 -7.14 -9.56 4.98
C PHE A 80 -8.36 -8.66 5.08
N ALA A 81 -8.12 -7.40 5.39
CA ALA A 81 -9.16 -6.38 5.42
C ALA A 81 -8.61 -5.13 4.76
N CYS A 82 -9.43 -4.47 3.95
CA CYS A 82 -9.04 -3.23 3.29
C CYS A 82 -9.87 -2.09 3.85
N VAL A 83 -9.20 -1.02 4.21
CA VAL A 83 -9.88 0.16 4.75
C VAL A 83 -9.37 1.42 4.07
N ASP A 84 -10.08 2.50 4.25
CA ASP A 84 -9.70 3.81 3.69
C ASP A 84 -9.41 3.70 2.20
N ILE A 85 -10.36 3.10 1.49
CA ILE A 85 -10.20 2.84 0.07
C ILE A 85 -10.50 4.08 -0.74
N MET A 86 -9.59 4.45 -1.64
CA MET A 86 -9.78 5.59 -2.50
C MET A 86 -9.61 5.13 -3.93
N MET A 87 -10.63 5.36 -4.76
CA MET A 87 -10.57 4.97 -6.17
C MET A 87 -10.11 6.16 -6.99
N ILE A 88 -9.17 5.90 -7.89
CA ILE A 88 -8.56 6.94 -8.72
C ILE A 88 -8.69 6.52 -10.17
N ASP A 89 -9.13 7.44 -11.04
CA ASP A 89 -9.26 7.12 -12.46
C ASP A 89 -7.93 7.31 -13.19
N ALA A 90 -7.93 7.06 -14.48
CA ALA A 90 -6.70 7.12 -15.26
C ALA A 90 -6.09 8.53 -15.30
N ALA A 91 -6.89 9.54 -15.07
CA ALA A 91 -6.42 10.91 -15.06
C ALA A 91 -5.86 11.32 -13.69
N GLY A 92 -5.95 10.44 -12.71
CA GLY A 92 -5.47 10.75 -11.38
C GLY A 92 -6.52 11.39 -10.47
N ASN A 93 -7.77 11.42 -10.89
CA ASN A 93 -8.82 12.04 -10.09
C ASN A 93 -9.49 11.03 -9.17
N GLN A 94 -9.74 11.44 -7.95
CA GLN A 94 -10.45 10.59 -7.02
C GLN A 94 -11.92 10.54 -7.43
N VAL A 95 -12.44 9.36 -7.69
CA VAL A 95 -13.82 9.20 -8.14
C VAL A 95 -14.71 8.52 -7.09
N ALA A 96 -14.14 7.95 -6.07
CA ALA A 96 -14.92 7.32 -5.01
C ALA A 96 -14.05 7.07 -3.80
N ALA A 97 -14.66 6.92 -2.65
CA ALA A 97 -13.96 6.61 -1.42
C ALA A 97 -14.85 5.77 -0.53
N SER A 98 -14.24 4.92 0.27
CA SER A 98 -14.96 4.06 1.20
C SER A 98 -14.07 3.83 2.42
N GLN A 99 -14.68 3.72 3.59
CA GLN A 99 -13.90 3.56 4.80
C GLN A 99 -13.54 2.11 5.13
N GLY A 100 -14.40 1.19 4.78
CA GLY A 100 -14.17 -0.21 5.11
C GLY A 100 -14.25 -0.46 6.62
N ASP A 101 -13.98 -1.69 7.02
CA ASP A 101 -14.04 -2.09 8.43
C ASP A 101 -12.77 -2.86 8.76
N PRO A 102 -11.90 -2.32 9.62
CA PRO A 102 -10.63 -2.99 9.91
C PRO A 102 -10.78 -4.29 10.71
N GLU A 103 -11.98 -4.59 11.17
CA GLU A 103 -12.19 -5.84 11.88
C GLU A 103 -12.86 -6.89 11.03
N LYS A 104 -13.20 -6.55 9.81
CA LYS A 104 -13.89 -7.49 8.96
C LYS A 104 -12.93 -8.14 8.01
N PHE A 105 -12.27 -9.18 8.46
CA PHE A 105 -11.30 -9.90 7.65
C PHE A 105 -12.00 -10.95 6.79
N GLU A 106 -11.51 -11.08 5.56
CA GLU A 106 -12.03 -12.07 4.64
C GLU A 106 -10.90 -13.01 4.24
N PRO A 107 -11.20 -14.28 4.03
CA PRO A 107 -10.16 -15.23 3.68
C PRO A 107 -9.55 -14.89 2.32
N ILE A 108 -8.26 -15.12 2.20
CA ILE A 108 -7.55 -14.90 0.94
C ILE A 108 -7.70 -16.18 0.13
N GLN A 109 -8.25 -16.03 -1.08
CA GLN A 109 -8.48 -17.17 -1.95
C GLN A 109 -7.19 -17.62 -2.63
N ALA A 110 -7.07 -18.91 -2.82
CA ALA A 110 -5.91 -19.47 -3.49
C ALA A 110 -5.89 -19.08 -4.97
N ASN A 111 -4.71 -18.93 -5.51
CA ASN A 111 -4.51 -18.61 -6.93
C ASN A 111 -5.08 -17.27 -7.33
N THR A 112 -5.04 -16.30 -6.42
CA THR A 112 -5.47 -14.94 -6.71
C THR A 112 -4.32 -13.98 -6.47
N LEU A 113 -4.46 -12.75 -6.93
CA LEU A 113 -3.45 -11.75 -6.67
C LEU A 113 -3.38 -11.44 -5.18
N GLY A 114 -4.49 -11.61 -4.48
CA GLY A 114 -4.50 -11.43 -3.03
C GLY A 114 -3.57 -12.42 -2.35
N GLU A 115 -3.51 -13.62 -2.85
CA GLU A 115 -2.59 -14.61 -2.28
C GLU A 115 -1.15 -14.21 -2.55
N SER A 116 -0.86 -13.66 -3.72
CA SER A 116 0.48 -13.19 -4.00
C SER A 116 0.87 -12.04 -3.09
N LEU A 117 -0.08 -11.17 -2.79
CA LEU A 117 0.17 -10.08 -1.85
C LEU A 117 0.48 -10.66 -0.47
N TYR A 118 -0.25 -11.67 -0.06
CA TYR A 118 -0.04 -12.34 1.21
C TYR A 118 1.40 -12.86 1.29
N TYR A 119 1.84 -13.56 0.25
CA TYR A 119 3.20 -14.11 0.27
C TYR A 119 4.26 -13.02 0.18
N PHE A 120 3.96 -11.93 -0.50
CA PHE A 120 4.89 -10.81 -0.54
C PHE A 120 5.10 -10.26 0.88
N LEU A 121 4.03 -10.07 1.61
CA LEU A 121 4.12 -9.54 2.97
C LEU A 121 4.72 -10.56 3.93
N GLN A 122 4.43 -11.83 3.71
CA GLN A 122 5.01 -12.87 4.54
C GLN A 122 6.53 -12.92 4.34
N ALA A 123 6.98 -12.78 3.09
CA ALA A 123 8.40 -12.77 2.80
C ALA A 123 9.05 -11.53 3.43
N TYR A 124 8.38 -10.40 3.37
CA TYR A 124 8.88 -9.18 4.00
C TYR A 124 9.06 -9.40 5.49
N ARG A 125 8.04 -10.00 6.14
CA ARG A 125 8.13 -10.29 7.56
C ARG A 125 9.31 -11.21 7.85
N ASP A 126 9.43 -12.26 7.09
CA ASP A 126 10.46 -13.26 7.35
C ASP A 126 11.86 -12.67 7.20
N VAL A 127 12.05 -11.84 6.20
CA VAL A 127 13.34 -11.22 5.98
C VAL A 127 13.67 -10.18 7.05
N THR A 128 12.70 -9.36 7.42
CA THR A 128 12.97 -8.30 8.38
C THR A 128 13.11 -8.80 9.79
N THR A 129 12.64 -10.01 10.08
CA THR A 129 12.76 -10.57 11.42
C THR A 129 13.91 -11.55 11.54
N LEU A 130 14.68 -11.75 10.47
CA LEU A 130 15.84 -12.63 10.57
C LEU A 130 16.92 -12.02 11.44
N PRO A 131 17.72 -12.84 12.08
CA PRO A 131 18.84 -12.32 12.85
C PRO A 131 19.82 -11.63 11.91
N ASN A 132 20.59 -10.72 12.45
CA ASN A 132 21.57 -10.00 11.66
C ASN A 132 22.59 -10.98 11.11
N PRO A 133 22.73 -11.08 9.82
CA PRO A 133 23.66 -12.04 9.22
C PRO A 133 25.10 -11.85 9.66
N LYS A 134 25.45 -10.66 10.04
CA LYS A 134 26.81 -10.45 10.50
C LYS A 134 27.11 -11.11 11.82
N ARG A 135 26.11 -11.55 12.50
CA ARG A 135 26.32 -12.22 13.75
C ARG A 135 26.37 -13.72 13.57
N LEU A 136 26.09 -14.17 12.39
CA LEU A 136 26.12 -15.59 12.09
C LEU A 136 27.50 -16.05 11.52
#